data_5ea79ce20e17da5a9108779ce4c6b1c1
#
_entry.id   5ea79ce20e17da5a9108779ce4c6b1c1
#
_cell.length_a   1.000
_cell.length_b   1.000
_cell.length_c   1.000
_cell.angle_alpha   90.00
_cell.angle_beta   90.00
_cell.angle_gamma   90.00
#
_symmetry.space_group_name_H-M   'P 1'
#
loop_
_entity.id
_entity.type
_entity.pdbx_description
1 polymer ?
#
loop_
_entity_poly.entity_id
_entity_poly.type
_entity_poly.pdbx_seq_one_letter_code
_entity_poly.pdbx_strand_id
1 'polypeptide(L)'
;MKQLFCILFFGILLFSCSNGTKNGGKTLEAEYVEADTLCSTPQCVIVLQPYEDFSKKEVEKLLPKLQKAFGEWLYGYWEFKIANPISLPKNSYVRERNRYRVTPILNYESKQLTGYEVIIGLTHKDICTDIHGQKDYGIVGISRPLKQVSLVSDKRLKEKSLMWKPILHEFIHTFYGAKHCPNDDPTCFMKDAKGHGNFEIQDKLCDACKQ
;
A
#
# COMPACT_ATOMS: atom_id res chain seq x y z
N MET A 1 22.55 1.03 12.38
CA MET A 1 22.44 2.47 12.06
C MET A 1 23.05 2.71 10.71
N LYS A 2 22.27 2.82 9.66
CA LYS A 2 22.62 3.48 8.38
C LYS A 2 21.30 3.97 7.81
N GLN A 3 21.02 5.24 8.07
CA GLN A 3 19.97 5.99 7.38
C GLN A 3 20.47 6.25 5.96
N LEU A 4 19.73 5.78 4.97
CA LEU A 4 19.96 6.18 3.58
C LEU A 4 19.09 7.40 3.32
N PHE A 5 19.74 8.56 3.35
CA PHE A 5 19.18 9.82 2.91
C PHE A 5 19.03 9.78 1.39
N CYS A 6 17.82 9.90 0.90
CA CYS A 6 17.56 10.23 -0.50
C CYS A 6 17.94 11.72 -0.70
N ILE A 7 19.12 11.97 -1.24
CA ILE A 7 19.58 13.32 -1.60
C ILE A 7 18.94 13.67 -2.93
N LEU A 8 17.98 14.60 -2.89
CA LEU A 8 17.48 15.31 -4.06
C LEU A 8 18.61 16.19 -4.61
N PHE A 9 19.19 15.80 -5.75
CA PHE A 9 20.07 16.66 -6.52
C PHE A 9 19.23 17.71 -7.27
N PHE A 10 19.13 18.90 -6.69
CA PHE A 10 18.72 20.10 -7.41
C PHE A 10 19.93 20.59 -8.22
N GLY A 11 19.98 20.24 -9.50
CA GLY A 11 20.92 20.80 -10.44
C GLY A 11 20.53 22.23 -10.78
N ILE A 12 21.20 23.21 -10.16
CA ILE A 12 21.12 24.61 -10.57
C ILE A 12 21.99 24.77 -11.83
N LEU A 13 21.35 24.85 -12.99
CA LEU A 13 22.00 25.29 -14.22
C LEU A 13 22.11 26.82 -14.19
N LEU A 14 23.30 27.31 -13.87
CA LEU A 14 23.67 28.72 -14.08
C LEU A 14 23.88 28.96 -15.57
N PHE A 15 22.93 29.62 -16.21
CA PHE A 15 23.12 30.19 -17.53
C PHE A 15 23.89 31.50 -17.41
N SER A 16 25.12 31.50 -17.92
CA SER A 16 25.94 32.68 -18.11
C SER A 16 25.39 33.49 -19.28
N CYS A 17 24.94 34.72 -19.02
CA CYS A 17 24.61 35.69 -20.06
C CYS A 17 25.90 36.30 -20.63
N SER A 18 26.20 36.07 -21.91
CA SER A 18 27.12 36.87 -22.65
C SER A 18 26.35 37.88 -23.53
N ASN A 19 26.68 39.16 -23.40
CA ASN A 19 26.14 40.26 -24.17
C ASN A 19 26.58 40.19 -25.65
N GLY A 20 25.61 40.38 -26.55
CA GLY A 20 25.85 40.51 -27.99
C GLY A 20 24.66 41.11 -28.71
N THR A 21 24.71 42.45 -28.89
CA THR A 21 24.16 43.35 -29.95
C THR A 21 22.92 42.97 -30.77
N LYS A 22 21.94 43.87 -30.70
CA LYS A 22 20.85 44.28 -31.60
C LYS A 22 20.74 43.63 -32.99
N ASN A 23 19.56 43.09 -33.34
CA ASN A 23 18.66 43.57 -34.42
C ASN A 23 17.44 42.66 -34.59
N GLY A 24 16.26 43.28 -34.84
CA GLY A 24 15.15 42.70 -35.59
C GLY A 24 14.09 42.02 -34.76
N GLY A 25 12.96 42.69 -34.52
CA GLY A 25 11.79 42.17 -33.91
C GLY A 25 11.21 40.94 -34.63
N LYS A 26 10.99 39.88 -33.86
CA LYS A 26 9.96 38.89 -34.03
C LYS A 26 9.52 38.53 -32.63
N THR A 27 8.26 38.84 -32.34
CA THR A 27 7.55 38.31 -31.16
C THR A 27 7.62 36.82 -31.23
N LEU A 28 8.47 36.22 -30.38
CA LEU A 28 8.40 34.79 -30.06
C LEU A 28 7.17 34.62 -29.15
N GLU A 29 6.07 34.19 -29.75
CA GLU A 29 5.03 33.51 -28.97
C GLU A 29 5.72 32.34 -28.29
N ALA A 30 5.78 32.42 -26.95
CA ALA A 30 6.18 31.29 -26.15
C ALA A 30 5.10 30.24 -26.34
N GLU A 31 5.42 29.24 -27.15
CA GLU A 31 4.63 28.02 -27.25
C GLU A 31 4.60 27.41 -25.82
N TYR A 32 3.48 27.55 -25.18
CA TYR A 32 3.18 26.88 -23.91
C TYR A 32 3.16 25.39 -24.24
N VAL A 33 4.29 24.74 -24.11
CA VAL A 33 4.34 23.29 -24.11
C VAL A 33 3.61 22.89 -22.82
N GLU A 34 2.38 22.43 -22.98
CA GLU A 34 1.62 21.81 -21.91
C GLU A 34 2.50 20.76 -21.24
N ALA A 35 2.77 20.99 -19.95
CA ALA A 35 3.55 20.10 -19.11
C ALA A 35 2.70 18.86 -18.71
N ASP A 36 2.12 18.20 -19.70
CA ASP A 36 1.34 16.96 -19.53
C ASP A 36 2.16 15.70 -19.87
N THR A 37 3.47 15.77 -19.67
CA THR A 37 4.27 14.55 -19.53
C THR A 37 4.52 14.31 -18.05
N LEU A 38 3.45 14.22 -17.27
CA LEU A 38 3.51 13.71 -15.91
C LEU A 38 4.03 12.28 -15.95
N CYS A 39 5.14 12.11 -15.28
CA CYS A 39 5.89 10.91 -14.97
C CYS A 39 5.10 9.61 -15.24
N SER A 40 5.38 8.92 -16.35
CA SER A 40 4.79 7.64 -16.72
C SER A 40 5.31 6.47 -15.87
N THR A 41 6.19 6.75 -14.90
CA THR A 41 6.76 5.75 -14.00
C THR A 41 5.89 5.63 -12.75
N PRO A 42 5.39 4.44 -12.40
CA PRO A 42 4.61 4.26 -11.18
C PRO A 42 5.44 4.59 -9.96
N GLN A 43 4.85 5.31 -9.00
CA GLN A 43 5.48 5.62 -7.72
C GLN A 43 5.80 4.34 -6.94
N CYS A 44 4.95 3.32 -7.07
CA CYS A 44 5.13 2.01 -6.48
C CYS A 44 4.37 0.96 -7.28
N VAL A 45 4.96 -0.22 -7.41
CA VAL A 45 4.30 -1.42 -7.92
C VAL A 45 3.71 -2.18 -6.73
N ILE A 46 2.40 -2.41 -6.75
CA ILE A 46 1.68 -3.13 -5.71
C ILE A 46 1.39 -4.54 -6.21
N VAL A 47 2.05 -5.52 -5.62
CA VAL A 47 1.83 -6.93 -5.96
C VAL A 47 0.78 -7.50 -5.02
N LEU A 48 -0.38 -7.85 -5.58
CA LEU A 48 -1.42 -8.58 -4.87
C LEU A 48 -1.10 -10.07 -4.97
N GLN A 49 -0.71 -10.68 -3.83
CA GLN A 49 -0.33 -12.08 -3.74
C GLN A 49 -1.49 -12.91 -3.15
N PRO A 50 -2.33 -13.54 -3.96
CA PRO A 50 -3.34 -14.44 -3.44
C PRO A 50 -2.70 -15.72 -2.90
N TYR A 51 -3.22 -16.24 -1.81
CA TYR A 51 -2.92 -17.59 -1.34
C TYR A 51 -3.96 -18.58 -1.84
N GLU A 52 -3.68 -19.88 -1.78
CA GLU A 52 -4.40 -20.97 -2.44
C GLU A 52 -5.94 -20.96 -2.30
N ASP A 53 -6.44 -20.39 -1.22
CA ASP A 53 -7.87 -20.24 -0.95
C ASP A 53 -8.47 -18.96 -1.51
N PHE A 54 -7.63 -18.08 -2.09
CA PHE A 54 -8.04 -16.82 -2.69
C PHE A 54 -7.69 -16.83 -4.18
N SER A 55 -8.69 -16.94 -5.04
CA SER A 55 -8.45 -17.08 -6.47
C SER A 55 -8.03 -15.78 -7.12
N LYS A 56 -7.25 -15.89 -8.22
CA LYS A 56 -6.89 -14.74 -9.06
C LYS A 56 -8.13 -13.95 -9.53
N LYS A 57 -9.22 -14.66 -9.87
CA LYS A 57 -10.49 -14.06 -10.29
C LYS A 57 -11.13 -13.20 -9.19
N GLU A 58 -10.96 -13.56 -7.93
CA GLU A 58 -11.44 -12.76 -6.80
C GLU A 58 -10.63 -11.49 -6.65
N VAL A 59 -9.30 -11.57 -6.83
CA VAL A 59 -8.43 -10.39 -6.85
C VAL A 59 -8.80 -9.45 -8.00
N GLU A 60 -9.05 -9.99 -9.20
CA GLU A 60 -9.49 -9.22 -10.37
C GLU A 60 -10.80 -8.45 -10.10
N LYS A 61 -11.73 -9.04 -9.33
CA LYS A 61 -12.97 -8.36 -8.91
C LYS A 61 -12.75 -7.23 -7.89
N LEU A 62 -11.69 -7.32 -7.07
CA LEU A 62 -11.33 -6.28 -6.11
C LEU A 62 -10.62 -5.10 -6.77
N LEU A 63 -9.90 -5.35 -7.86
CA LEU A 63 -9.00 -4.39 -8.48
C LEU A 63 -9.66 -3.05 -8.83
N PRO A 64 -10.85 -2.97 -9.44
CA PRO A 64 -11.48 -1.69 -9.75
C PRO A 64 -11.76 -0.85 -8.50
N LYS A 65 -12.13 -1.48 -7.38
CA LYS A 65 -12.38 -0.79 -6.11
C LYS A 65 -11.07 -0.29 -5.49
N LEU A 66 -9.99 -1.08 -5.57
CA LEU A 66 -8.67 -0.68 -5.12
C LEU A 66 -8.14 0.50 -5.93
N GLN A 67 -8.17 0.41 -7.26
CA GLN A 67 -7.73 1.49 -8.14
C GLN A 67 -8.47 2.79 -7.86
N LYS A 68 -9.81 2.72 -7.71
CA LYS A 68 -10.62 3.88 -7.33
C LYS A 68 -10.21 4.45 -5.98
N ALA A 69 -10.09 3.60 -4.94
CA ALA A 69 -9.75 4.05 -3.59
C ALA A 69 -8.35 4.66 -3.51
N PHE A 70 -7.38 4.06 -4.19
CA PHE A 70 -6.02 4.59 -4.23
C PHE A 70 -5.96 5.93 -4.97
N GLY A 71 -6.64 6.08 -6.11
CA GLY A 71 -6.72 7.33 -6.85
C GLY A 71 -7.49 8.44 -6.11
N GLU A 72 -8.44 8.07 -5.25
CA GLU A 72 -9.24 9.02 -4.46
C GLU A 72 -8.51 9.50 -3.20
N TRP A 73 -7.78 8.60 -2.52
CA TRP A 73 -7.27 8.85 -1.18
C TRP A 73 -5.76 9.01 -1.09
N LEU A 74 -5.00 8.58 -2.11
CA LEU A 74 -3.54 8.61 -2.11
C LEU A 74 -3.00 9.38 -3.31
N TYR A 75 -2.02 10.25 -3.08
CA TYR A 75 -1.32 10.92 -4.17
C TYR A 75 -0.34 9.96 -4.85
N GLY A 76 -0.36 9.92 -6.18
CA GLY A 76 0.60 9.18 -6.97
C GLY A 76 -0.03 8.28 -8.03
N TYR A 77 0.83 7.69 -8.84
CA TYR A 77 0.45 6.67 -9.82
C TYR A 77 0.83 5.30 -9.28
N TRP A 78 -0.17 4.42 -9.18
CA TRP A 78 -0.05 3.09 -8.58
C TRP A 78 -0.25 2.01 -9.64
N GLU A 79 0.75 1.16 -9.84
CA GLU A 79 0.63 -0.02 -10.70
C GLU A 79 0.26 -1.23 -9.85
N PHE A 80 -0.80 -1.95 -10.23
CA PHE A 80 -1.19 -3.19 -9.56
C PHE A 80 -0.81 -4.39 -10.42
N LYS A 81 -0.11 -5.34 -9.81
CA LYS A 81 0.19 -6.66 -10.39
C LYS A 81 -0.48 -7.75 -9.58
N ILE A 82 -1.10 -8.71 -10.25
CA ILE A 82 -1.71 -9.87 -9.61
C ILE A 82 -0.79 -11.07 -9.81
N ALA A 83 -0.23 -11.58 -8.71
CA ALA A 83 0.59 -12.77 -8.73
C ALA A 83 -0.23 -14.05 -8.90
N ASN A 84 0.40 -15.14 -9.26
CA ASN A 84 -0.26 -16.44 -9.25
C ASN A 84 -0.49 -16.91 -7.80
N PRO A 85 -1.63 -17.57 -7.51
CA PRO A 85 -1.89 -18.14 -6.20
C PRO A 85 -0.80 -19.14 -5.79
N ILE A 86 -0.41 -19.08 -4.54
CA ILE A 86 0.58 -19.99 -3.93
C ILE A 86 0.06 -20.54 -2.60
N SER A 87 0.63 -21.64 -2.12
CA SER A 87 0.27 -22.20 -0.84
C SER A 87 0.81 -21.37 0.32
N LEU A 88 0.04 -21.28 1.40
CA LEU A 88 0.53 -20.73 2.66
C LEU A 88 1.70 -21.56 3.20
N PRO A 89 2.76 -20.94 3.77
CA PRO A 89 3.85 -21.66 4.36
C PRO A 89 3.37 -22.65 5.44
N LYS A 90 3.76 -23.94 5.33
CA LYS A 90 3.29 -24.99 6.24
C LYS A 90 3.55 -24.69 7.71
N ASN A 91 4.68 -24.03 8.02
CA ASN A 91 5.08 -23.63 9.37
C ASN A 91 4.30 -22.41 9.92
N SER A 92 3.35 -21.87 9.16
CA SER A 92 2.46 -20.79 9.64
C SER A 92 1.23 -21.32 10.36
N TYR A 93 0.84 -22.59 10.15
CA TYR A 93 -0.40 -23.13 10.69
C TYR A 93 -0.32 -23.45 12.18
N VAL A 94 -1.27 -22.92 12.95
CA VAL A 94 -1.47 -23.18 14.40
C VAL A 94 -2.70 -24.05 14.57
N ARG A 95 -2.50 -25.32 14.79
CA ARG A 95 -3.56 -26.33 14.86
C ARG A 95 -4.58 -26.06 15.97
N GLU A 96 -4.10 -25.66 17.15
CA GLU A 96 -4.91 -25.44 18.36
C GLU A 96 -5.92 -24.28 18.19
N ARG A 97 -5.63 -23.35 17.30
CA ARG A 97 -6.48 -22.19 17.01
C ARG A 97 -7.13 -22.25 15.63
N ASN A 98 -6.76 -23.22 14.80
CA ASN A 98 -7.13 -23.27 13.39
C ASN A 98 -6.85 -21.92 12.67
N ARG A 99 -5.63 -21.38 12.88
CA ARG A 99 -5.19 -20.08 12.39
C ARG A 99 -3.82 -20.17 11.73
N TYR A 100 -3.48 -19.13 10.99
CA TYR A 100 -2.17 -19.02 10.36
C TYR A 100 -1.38 -17.84 10.95
N ARG A 101 -0.20 -18.10 11.50
CA ARG A 101 0.70 -17.07 12.01
C ARG A 101 1.25 -16.25 10.86
N VAL A 102 1.13 -14.93 10.98
CA VAL A 102 1.55 -13.98 9.95
C VAL A 102 3.08 -13.93 9.76
N THR A 103 3.85 -14.16 10.81
CA THR A 103 5.32 -14.01 10.77
C THR A 103 5.99 -14.87 9.70
N PRO A 104 5.72 -16.19 9.56
CA PRO A 104 6.28 -17.00 8.49
C PRO A 104 5.84 -16.54 7.09
N ILE A 105 4.60 -16.06 6.95
CA ILE A 105 4.03 -15.60 5.69
C ILE A 105 4.74 -14.32 5.22
N LEU A 106 4.79 -13.30 6.09
CA LEU A 106 5.46 -12.03 5.79
C LEU A 106 6.97 -12.20 5.56
N ASN A 107 7.62 -13.16 6.24
CA ASN A 107 9.00 -13.50 5.99
C ASN A 107 9.21 -14.16 4.62
N TYR A 108 8.23 -14.95 4.15
CA TYR A 108 8.25 -15.50 2.82
C TYR A 108 8.08 -14.40 1.77
N GLU A 109 7.06 -13.54 1.91
CA GLU A 109 6.79 -12.42 1.00
C GLU A 109 7.97 -11.47 0.87
N SER A 110 8.61 -11.11 1.99
CA SER A 110 9.76 -10.20 1.97
C SER A 110 10.97 -10.72 1.20
N LYS A 111 11.05 -12.02 0.94
CA LYS A 111 12.11 -12.64 0.11
C LYS A 111 11.78 -12.62 -1.38
N GLN A 112 10.52 -12.30 -1.74
CA GLN A 112 10.07 -12.23 -3.12
C GLN A 112 10.22 -10.82 -3.71
N LEU A 113 10.53 -9.82 -2.89
CA LEU A 113 10.72 -8.45 -3.35
C LEU A 113 11.94 -8.35 -4.26
N THR A 114 11.78 -7.67 -5.39
CA THR A 114 12.83 -7.47 -6.40
C THR A 114 13.25 -6.01 -6.54
N GLY A 115 12.59 -5.07 -5.83
CA GLY A 115 12.88 -3.64 -5.94
C GLY A 115 11.90 -2.73 -5.20
N TYR A 116 11.31 -1.80 -5.92
CA TYR A 116 10.36 -0.78 -5.39
C TYR A 116 8.92 -1.30 -5.32
N GLU A 117 8.75 -2.53 -4.91
CA GLU A 117 7.45 -3.19 -4.83
C GLU A 117 6.95 -3.21 -3.38
N VAL A 118 5.61 -3.22 -3.24
CA VAL A 118 4.95 -3.60 -1.99
C VAL A 118 4.16 -4.88 -2.27
N ILE A 119 4.34 -5.91 -1.45
CA ILE A 119 3.55 -7.14 -1.56
C ILE A 119 2.43 -7.10 -0.52
N ILE A 120 1.21 -7.38 -0.98
CA ILE A 120 0.03 -7.53 -0.12
C ILE A 120 -0.53 -8.94 -0.31
N GLY A 121 -0.31 -9.80 0.68
CA GLY A 121 -0.87 -11.14 0.72
C GLY A 121 -2.36 -11.13 0.99
N LEU A 122 -3.11 -12.01 0.30
CA LEU A 122 -4.57 -12.10 0.38
C LEU A 122 -5.00 -13.53 0.68
N THR A 123 -5.83 -13.74 1.70
CA THR A 123 -6.29 -15.08 2.10
C THR A 123 -7.69 -15.05 2.72
N HIS A 124 -8.43 -16.16 2.64
CA HIS A 124 -9.67 -16.40 3.39
C HIS A 124 -9.42 -17.06 4.75
N LYS A 125 -8.19 -17.49 5.02
CA LYS A 125 -7.84 -18.16 6.30
C LYS A 125 -7.82 -17.17 7.45
N ASP A 126 -8.16 -17.63 8.64
CA ASP A 126 -8.00 -16.83 9.85
C ASP A 126 -6.51 -16.67 10.17
N ILE A 127 -6.06 -15.43 10.28
CA ILE A 127 -4.65 -15.08 10.54
C ILE A 127 -4.48 -14.58 11.97
N CYS A 128 -3.30 -14.80 12.54
CA CYS A 128 -3.02 -14.43 13.92
C CYS A 128 -1.58 -13.96 14.15
N THR A 129 -1.43 -13.19 15.21
CA THR A 129 -0.13 -12.77 15.73
C THR A 129 -0.20 -12.69 17.26
N ASP A 130 0.96 -12.58 17.92
CA ASP A 130 1.02 -12.31 19.34
C ASP A 130 0.95 -10.80 19.55
N ILE A 131 -0.07 -10.29 20.24
CA ILE A 131 -0.29 -8.87 20.48
C ILE A 131 -0.90 -8.65 21.87
N HIS A 132 -0.47 -7.59 22.56
CA HIS A 132 -0.93 -7.21 23.90
C HIS A 132 -0.87 -8.36 24.92
N GLY A 133 0.17 -9.18 24.88
CA GLY A 133 0.34 -10.34 25.74
C GLY A 133 -0.55 -11.54 25.43
N GLN A 134 -1.40 -11.44 24.43
CA GLN A 134 -2.24 -12.54 23.95
C GLN A 134 -1.56 -13.29 22.81
N LYS A 135 -1.39 -14.59 23.00
CA LYS A 135 -0.83 -15.49 21.99
C LYS A 135 -1.88 -15.84 20.94
N ASP A 136 -1.45 -15.86 19.68
CA ASP A 136 -2.29 -16.26 18.54
C ASP A 136 -3.58 -15.44 18.43
N TYR A 137 -3.52 -14.13 18.73
CA TYR A 137 -4.63 -13.21 18.59
C TYR A 137 -5.02 -13.06 17.12
N GLY A 138 -6.32 -13.25 16.81
CA GLY A 138 -6.82 -13.16 15.44
C GLY A 138 -6.98 -11.73 14.97
N ILE A 139 -6.48 -11.44 13.77
CA ILE A 139 -6.46 -10.11 13.16
C ILE A 139 -7.06 -10.13 11.75
N VAL A 140 -7.39 -8.95 11.22
CA VAL A 140 -7.85 -8.76 9.83
C VAL A 140 -6.66 -8.54 8.90
N GLY A 141 -5.68 -7.76 9.32
CA GLY A 141 -4.49 -7.47 8.55
C GLY A 141 -3.32 -7.11 9.45
N ILE A 142 -2.16 -7.08 8.86
CA ILE A 142 -0.92 -6.63 9.49
C ILE A 142 0.10 -6.23 8.42
N SER A 143 0.88 -5.19 8.72
CA SER A 143 1.95 -4.70 7.87
C SER A 143 3.32 -4.79 8.52
N ARG A 144 4.36 -4.83 7.70
CA ARG A 144 5.76 -4.65 8.08
C ARG A 144 6.41 -3.60 7.20
N PRO A 145 6.33 -2.31 7.55
CA PRO A 145 6.80 -1.20 6.71
C PRO A 145 8.25 -1.35 6.26
N LEU A 146 9.16 -1.69 7.17
CA LEU A 146 10.59 -1.89 6.87
C LEU A 146 10.87 -3.05 5.89
N LYS A 147 9.89 -3.91 5.67
CA LYS A 147 9.98 -5.07 4.75
C LYS A 147 9.04 -4.96 3.57
N GLN A 148 8.33 -3.86 3.41
CA GLN A 148 7.40 -3.58 2.31
C GLN A 148 6.40 -4.72 2.04
N VAL A 149 5.94 -5.39 3.09
CA VAL A 149 4.99 -6.50 2.99
C VAL A 149 3.84 -6.34 3.98
N SER A 150 2.68 -6.79 3.58
CA SER A 150 1.47 -6.88 4.42
C SER A 150 0.63 -8.09 4.06
N LEU A 151 -0.18 -8.55 5.00
CA LEU A 151 -1.10 -9.67 4.81
C LEU A 151 -2.49 -9.26 5.28
N VAL A 152 -3.50 -9.54 4.47
CA VAL A 152 -4.90 -9.25 4.75
C VAL A 152 -5.74 -10.50 4.59
N SER A 153 -6.65 -10.71 5.55
CA SER A 153 -7.64 -11.79 5.52
C SER A 153 -9.06 -11.23 5.57
N ASP A 154 -9.94 -11.77 4.76
CA ASP A 154 -11.36 -11.45 4.82
C ASP A 154 -12.15 -12.31 5.82
N LYS A 155 -11.49 -13.24 6.50
CA LYS A 155 -12.15 -14.21 7.42
C LYS A 155 -13.00 -13.54 8.50
N ARG A 156 -12.55 -12.36 8.96
CA ARG A 156 -13.18 -11.60 10.05
C ARG A 156 -14.02 -10.42 9.57
N LEU A 157 -14.10 -10.22 8.25
CA LEU A 157 -14.98 -9.21 7.68
C LEU A 157 -16.42 -9.73 7.68
N LYS A 158 -17.37 -8.91 8.13
CA LYS A 158 -18.80 -9.19 8.00
C LYS A 158 -19.19 -9.19 6.53
N GLU A 159 -18.71 -8.18 5.80
CA GLU A 159 -18.92 -8.05 4.36
C GLU A 159 -17.59 -8.18 3.61
N LYS A 160 -17.39 -9.29 2.90
CA LYS A 160 -16.19 -9.55 2.12
C LYS A 160 -15.96 -8.55 0.99
N SER A 161 -17.03 -7.93 0.50
CA SER A 161 -16.98 -6.87 -0.51
C SER A 161 -16.21 -5.62 -0.06
N LEU A 162 -15.98 -5.47 1.25
CA LEU A 162 -15.22 -4.38 1.88
C LEU A 162 -13.72 -4.69 2.04
N MET A 163 -13.22 -5.82 1.54
CA MET A 163 -11.82 -6.21 1.69
C MET A 163 -10.82 -5.18 1.15
N TRP A 164 -11.23 -4.36 0.20
CA TRP A 164 -10.40 -3.26 -0.29
C TRP A 164 -10.01 -2.25 0.81
N LYS A 165 -10.83 -2.06 1.86
CA LYS A 165 -10.57 -1.13 2.96
C LYS A 165 -9.39 -1.57 3.85
N PRO A 166 -9.35 -2.80 4.39
CA PRO A 166 -8.15 -3.26 5.09
C PRO A 166 -6.93 -3.37 4.18
N ILE A 167 -7.07 -3.63 2.88
CA ILE A 167 -5.95 -3.58 1.93
C ILE A 167 -5.38 -2.17 1.85
N LEU A 168 -6.22 -1.15 1.71
CA LEU A 168 -5.80 0.27 1.73
C LEU A 168 -5.14 0.63 3.06
N HIS A 169 -5.73 0.25 4.19
CA HIS A 169 -5.22 0.44 5.53
C HIS A 169 -3.79 -0.11 5.70
N GLU A 170 -3.60 -1.39 5.37
CA GLU A 170 -2.28 -2.04 5.48
C GLU A 170 -1.27 -1.47 4.48
N PHE A 171 -1.70 -1.05 3.30
CA PHE A 171 -0.83 -0.36 2.35
C PHE A 171 -0.31 0.96 2.91
N ILE A 172 -1.18 1.77 3.52
CA ILE A 172 -0.79 3.05 4.13
C ILE A 172 0.25 2.82 5.24
N HIS A 173 0.07 1.81 6.08
CA HIS A 173 1.09 1.41 7.04
C HIS A 173 2.39 0.98 6.36
N THR A 174 2.28 0.16 5.31
CA THR A 174 3.43 -0.46 4.66
C THR A 174 4.28 0.55 3.88
N PHE A 175 3.63 1.41 3.10
CA PHE A 175 4.30 2.33 2.17
C PHE A 175 4.72 3.63 2.85
N TYR A 176 3.82 4.26 3.59
CA TYR A 176 4.09 5.53 4.26
C TYR A 176 4.65 5.39 5.69
N GLY A 177 4.62 4.19 6.26
CA GLY A 177 4.98 3.99 7.67
C GLY A 177 4.03 4.70 8.65
N ALA A 178 2.83 5.06 8.18
CA ALA A 178 1.85 5.79 8.98
C ALA A 178 1.38 4.96 10.17
N LYS A 179 1.04 5.64 11.26
CA LYS A 179 0.42 5.03 12.45
C LYS A 179 -1.10 5.03 12.30
N HIS A 180 -1.79 4.35 13.22
CA HIS A 180 -3.25 4.44 13.33
C HIS A 180 -3.70 5.89 13.55
N CYS A 181 -4.98 6.15 13.25
CA CYS A 181 -5.59 7.47 13.36
C CYS A 181 -5.41 8.06 14.77
N PRO A 182 -4.70 9.20 14.93
CA PRO A 182 -4.45 9.80 16.22
C PRO A 182 -5.72 10.36 16.87
N ASN A 183 -6.72 10.69 16.06
CA ASN A 183 -8.00 11.24 16.52
C ASN A 183 -9.00 10.14 16.92
N ASP A 184 -8.63 8.87 16.78
CA ASP A 184 -9.50 7.72 17.05
C ASP A 184 -10.86 7.79 16.29
N ASP A 185 -10.90 8.51 15.14
CA ASP A 185 -12.09 8.72 14.32
C ASP A 185 -12.63 7.37 13.81
N PRO A 186 -13.85 6.96 14.19
CA PRO A 186 -14.40 5.65 13.81
C PRO A 186 -14.66 5.52 12.30
N THR A 187 -14.76 6.63 11.57
CA THR A 187 -15.02 6.64 10.13
C THR A 187 -13.72 6.67 9.31
N CYS A 188 -12.57 6.92 9.95
CA CYS A 188 -11.29 6.96 9.28
C CYS A 188 -10.79 5.57 8.90
N PHE A 189 -10.29 5.38 7.64
CA PHE A 189 -9.69 4.12 7.21
C PHE A 189 -8.50 3.70 8.09
N MET A 190 -7.79 4.64 8.72
CA MET A 190 -6.66 4.36 9.61
C MET A 190 -7.05 4.12 11.07
N LYS A 191 -8.35 3.97 11.37
CA LYS A 191 -8.82 3.57 12.70
C LYS A 191 -8.29 2.20 13.06
N ASP A 192 -7.70 2.06 14.26
CA ASP A 192 -7.29 0.77 14.78
C ASP A 192 -8.49 -0.18 14.93
N ALA A 193 -8.43 -1.29 14.21
CA ALA A 193 -9.49 -2.29 14.19
C ALA A 193 -9.59 -3.10 15.50
N LYS A 194 -8.54 -3.12 16.34
CA LYS A 194 -8.43 -3.92 17.58
C LYS A 194 -8.92 -5.35 17.41
N GLY A 195 -8.67 -5.94 16.21
CA GLY A 195 -9.12 -7.30 15.84
C GLY A 195 -10.59 -7.43 15.43
N HIS A 196 -11.38 -6.36 15.50
CA HIS A 196 -12.82 -6.34 15.21
C HIS A 196 -13.21 -5.12 14.38
N GLY A 197 -12.49 -4.87 13.28
CA GLY A 197 -12.68 -3.68 12.46
C GLY A 197 -14.14 -3.46 12.06
N ASN A 198 -14.65 -2.26 12.27
CA ASN A 198 -15.95 -1.83 11.78
C ASN A 198 -15.79 -1.14 10.42
N PHE A 199 -15.39 -1.93 9.44
CA PHE A 199 -15.12 -1.44 8.08
C PHE A 199 -16.36 -0.89 7.37
N GLU A 200 -17.56 -1.20 7.87
CA GLU A 200 -18.82 -0.71 7.32
C GLU A 200 -18.93 0.81 7.42
N ILE A 201 -18.50 1.40 8.54
CA ILE A 201 -18.59 2.84 8.78
C ILE A 201 -17.35 3.62 8.36
N GLN A 202 -16.22 2.96 8.08
CA GLN A 202 -15.02 3.62 7.59
C GLN A 202 -15.22 4.04 6.13
N ASP A 203 -15.14 5.33 5.83
CA ASP A 203 -15.45 5.89 4.51
C ASP A 203 -14.47 6.96 4.01
N LYS A 204 -13.47 7.34 4.84
CA LYS A 204 -12.52 8.42 4.51
C LYS A 204 -11.18 8.26 5.18
N LEU A 205 -10.20 9.02 4.71
CA LEU A 205 -9.05 9.43 5.51
C LEU A 205 -9.36 10.78 6.15
N CYS A 206 -9.29 10.87 7.48
CA CYS A 206 -9.43 12.16 8.14
C CYS A 206 -8.21 13.04 7.87
N ASP A 207 -8.31 14.37 8.12
CA ASP A 207 -7.25 15.32 7.78
C ASP A 207 -5.89 14.99 8.45
N ALA A 208 -5.92 14.36 9.62
CA ALA A 208 -4.70 13.91 10.31
C ALA A 208 -4.07 12.65 9.67
N CYS A 209 -4.76 11.96 8.77
CA CYS A 209 -4.33 10.69 8.16
C CYS A 209 -4.14 10.79 6.64
N LYS A 210 -4.44 11.92 6.01
CA LYS A 210 -4.18 12.15 4.57
C LYS A 210 -2.67 12.09 4.30
N GLN A 211 -2.28 11.41 3.21
CA GLN A 211 -0.89 11.21 2.78
C GLN A 211 -0.56 12.07 1.57
#